data_b1ecd824e686eca7fd21af0c9edb3743
#
_entry.id   b1ecd824e686eca7fd21af0c9edb3743
#
_cell.length_a   1.000
_cell.length_b   1.000
_cell.length_c   1.000
_cell.angle_alpha   90.00
_cell.angle_beta   90.00
_cell.angle_gamma   90.00
#
_symmetry.space_group_name_H-M   'P 1'
#
loop_
_entity.id
_entity.type
_entity.pdbx_description
1 polymer ?
#
loop_
_entity_poly.entity_id
_entity_poly.type
_entity_poly.pdbx_seq_one_letter_code
_entity_poly.pdbx_strand_id
1 'polypeptide(L)'
;AAGWLLPDGHNIHRRYPEVAILIPDTMGRACGGLCASCQRMYDFQSKRLNFEFDTLRPKETWEKKLRRLMAYFEEDTQLRDILITGGDALMSQNKTLGNILDAVYRMAVRKRKANQERPEGEKYAELQRVRLGSRLPAYLPMRINDGLVEILREFKEKASTIGIHQFIIQTHFQTPLEVTPEAAEGIRKLLAAGWLIDNQLVYNVAASRRGHTTRLRQVLNQLGVVCYYTFSVKGFEENNAVFTPNSRSVQEQWEEKRFGKLTKEDAHNLSVLLGTVHDPAACIRRFLK
;
A
#
# COMPACT_ATOMS: atom_id res chain seq x y z
N ALA A 1 4.76 18.84 2.98
CA ALA A 1 5.63 18.83 1.83
C ALA A 1 5.37 17.54 1.06
N ALA A 2 5.11 17.65 -0.23
CA ALA A 2 5.07 16.52 -1.12
C ALA A 2 6.40 15.76 -1.00
N GLY A 3 6.36 14.44 -1.12
CA GLY A 3 7.57 13.63 -1.12
C GLY A 3 8.57 14.12 -2.16
N TRP A 4 9.82 13.85 -1.95
CA TRP A 4 10.88 14.31 -2.83
C TRP A 4 10.83 13.52 -4.13
N LEU A 5 10.65 14.24 -5.23
CA LEU A 5 10.92 13.72 -6.56
C LEU A 5 12.41 13.92 -6.83
N LEU A 6 13.08 12.83 -7.20
CA LEU A 6 14.46 12.94 -7.61
C LEU A 6 14.53 13.57 -9.01
N PRO A 7 15.55 14.42 -9.29
CA PRO A 7 15.77 14.99 -10.60
C PRO A 7 15.92 13.92 -11.70
N ASP A 8 15.81 14.31 -12.96
CA ASP A 8 16.13 13.50 -14.14
C ASP A 8 15.24 12.27 -14.41
N GLY A 9 13.95 12.36 -14.07
CA GLY A 9 12.98 11.32 -14.44
C GLY A 9 13.14 10.01 -13.67
N HIS A 10 13.81 10.02 -12.52
CA HIS A 10 13.77 8.90 -11.60
C HIS A 10 12.37 8.78 -10.98
N ASN A 11 11.67 7.70 -11.23
CA ASN A 11 10.39 7.40 -10.59
C ASN A 11 10.62 6.82 -9.19
N ILE A 12 11.33 7.57 -8.35
CA ILE A 12 11.57 7.27 -6.96
C ILE A 12 10.94 8.37 -6.14
N HIS A 13 9.98 7.99 -5.29
CA HIS A 13 9.40 8.92 -4.34
C HIS A 13 10.01 8.62 -2.97
N ARG A 14 10.50 9.66 -2.30
CA ARG A 14 11.03 9.57 -0.94
C ARG A 14 10.28 10.54 -0.04
N ARG A 15 9.65 10.01 0.99
CA ARG A 15 9.07 10.81 2.06
C ARG A 15 9.98 10.85 3.29
N TYR A 16 10.71 9.78 3.51
CA TYR A 16 11.65 9.61 4.59
C TYR A 16 13.01 9.20 4.02
N PRO A 17 14.12 9.58 4.66
CA PRO A 17 15.46 9.27 4.15
C PRO A 17 15.71 7.77 3.95
N GLU A 18 15.12 6.93 4.80
CA GLU A 18 15.35 5.48 4.79
C GLU A 18 14.41 4.74 3.83
N VAL A 19 13.36 5.40 3.31
CA VAL A 19 12.28 4.75 2.55
C VAL A 19 12.24 5.27 1.12
N ALA A 20 12.22 4.39 0.16
CA ALA A 20 12.00 4.73 -1.25
C ALA A 20 10.83 3.95 -1.83
N ILE A 21 10.07 4.62 -2.69
CA ILE A 21 9.03 3.99 -3.51
C ILE A 21 9.62 3.75 -4.90
N LEU A 22 9.79 2.49 -5.26
CA LEU A 22 10.27 2.05 -6.57
C LEU A 22 9.08 1.85 -7.52
N ILE A 23 9.08 2.59 -8.62
CA ILE A 23 8.05 2.51 -9.65
C ILE A 23 8.70 2.01 -10.95
N PRO A 24 8.63 0.71 -11.23
CA PRO A 24 9.30 0.14 -12.39
C PRO A 24 8.58 0.41 -13.73
N ASP A 25 7.32 0.85 -13.70
CA ASP A 25 6.48 1.14 -14.89
C ASP A 25 6.39 -0.03 -15.90
N THR A 26 6.35 -1.24 -15.44
CA THR A 26 6.30 -2.45 -16.29
C THR A 26 5.03 -2.56 -17.12
N MET A 27 3.94 -1.97 -16.64
CA MET A 27 2.62 -1.95 -17.27
C MET A 27 2.23 -0.51 -17.68
N GLY A 28 3.22 0.39 -17.79
CA GLY A 28 2.95 1.81 -17.85
C GLY A 28 2.36 2.30 -16.53
N ARG A 29 1.59 3.40 -16.57
CA ARG A 29 0.92 3.95 -15.39
C ARG A 29 -0.47 3.35 -15.14
N ALA A 30 -0.93 2.47 -16.02
CA ALA A 30 -2.24 1.83 -15.89
C ALA A 30 -2.24 0.83 -14.72
N CYS A 31 -3.38 0.75 -14.05
CA CYS A 31 -3.64 -0.21 -12.98
C CYS A 31 -5.09 -0.69 -13.10
N GLY A 32 -5.30 -2.01 -13.02
CA GLY A 32 -6.64 -2.60 -13.11
C GLY A 32 -7.56 -2.26 -11.94
N GLY A 33 -7.02 -1.73 -10.84
CA GLY A 33 -7.80 -1.40 -9.65
C GLY A 33 -8.70 -0.18 -9.78
N LEU A 34 -8.40 0.73 -10.69
CA LEU A 34 -9.18 1.96 -10.99
C LEU A 34 -9.75 2.68 -9.74
N CYS A 35 -8.94 2.76 -8.68
CA CYS A 35 -9.38 3.31 -7.40
C CYS A 35 -9.66 4.81 -7.51
N ALA A 36 -10.87 5.26 -7.19
CA ALA A 36 -11.25 6.68 -7.22
C ALA A 36 -10.39 7.56 -6.29
N SER A 37 -9.80 6.98 -5.25
CA SER A 37 -8.89 7.66 -4.32
C SER A 37 -7.42 7.69 -4.78
N CYS A 38 -7.11 7.12 -5.95
CA CYS A 38 -5.75 7.05 -6.45
C CYS A 38 -5.36 8.33 -7.15
N GLN A 39 -4.26 8.98 -6.71
CA GLN A 39 -3.73 10.17 -7.37
C GLN A 39 -3.38 9.95 -8.86
N ARG A 40 -2.99 8.72 -9.21
CA ARG A 40 -2.68 8.38 -10.61
C ARG A 40 -3.90 8.28 -11.50
N MET A 41 -5.06 7.90 -10.93
CA MET A 41 -6.32 7.98 -11.66
C MET A 41 -6.65 9.41 -12.03
N TYR A 42 -6.23 10.36 -11.20
CA TYR A 42 -6.39 11.76 -11.51
C TYR A 42 -5.58 12.19 -12.74
N ASP A 43 -4.37 11.69 -12.92
CA ASP A 43 -3.60 11.90 -14.15
C ASP A 43 -4.34 11.38 -15.40
N PHE A 44 -5.16 10.33 -15.25
CA PHE A 44 -6.04 9.82 -16.31
C PHE A 44 -7.32 10.64 -16.47
N GLN A 45 -7.90 11.12 -15.37
CA GLN A 45 -9.18 11.84 -15.36
C GLN A 45 -8.98 13.35 -15.50
N SER A 46 -7.77 13.86 -15.24
CA SER A 46 -7.53 15.28 -15.19
C SER A 46 -7.78 15.97 -16.53
N LYS A 47 -8.86 16.73 -16.52
CA LYS A 47 -9.19 17.80 -17.43
C LYS A 47 -9.68 17.41 -18.83
N ARG A 48 -9.54 16.17 -19.30
CA ARG A 48 -9.98 15.80 -20.64
C ARG A 48 -10.39 14.34 -20.68
N LEU A 49 -11.56 14.08 -21.14
CA LEU A 49 -12.06 12.73 -21.47
C LEU A 49 -11.23 12.04 -22.59
N ASN A 50 -10.26 12.74 -23.15
CA ASN A 50 -9.35 12.23 -24.15
C ASN A 50 -8.08 11.76 -23.47
N PHE A 51 -7.92 10.45 -23.39
CA PHE A 51 -6.69 9.81 -22.96
C PHE A 51 -5.59 10.06 -24.01
N GLU A 52 -4.65 10.91 -23.72
CA GLU A 52 -3.43 11.03 -24.52
C GLU A 52 -2.51 9.86 -24.19
N PHE A 53 -2.75 8.71 -24.83
CA PHE A 53 -1.96 7.49 -24.60
C PHE A 53 -0.47 7.70 -24.83
N ASP A 54 -0.09 8.61 -25.69
CA ASP A 54 1.33 8.91 -25.98
C ASP A 54 2.03 9.54 -24.77
N THR A 55 1.33 10.32 -23.94
CA THR A 55 1.90 10.87 -22.70
C THR A 55 2.07 9.80 -21.61
N LEU A 56 1.36 8.67 -21.74
CA LEU A 56 1.41 7.57 -20.80
C LEU A 56 2.44 6.51 -21.18
N ARG A 57 2.98 6.58 -22.42
CA ARG A 57 4.02 5.65 -22.86
C ARG A 57 5.30 5.88 -22.07
N PRO A 58 5.95 4.80 -21.61
CA PRO A 58 7.26 4.93 -20.99
C PRO A 58 8.27 5.55 -21.98
N LYS A 59 9.04 6.54 -21.53
CA LYS A 59 10.08 7.17 -22.34
C LYS A 59 11.30 6.27 -22.56
N GLU A 60 11.42 5.21 -21.77
CA GLU A 60 12.49 4.21 -21.82
C GLU A 60 11.93 2.83 -21.49
N THR A 61 12.65 1.77 -21.83
CA THR A 61 12.25 0.42 -21.43
C THR A 61 12.36 0.27 -19.91
N TRP A 62 11.47 -0.52 -19.33
CA TRP A 62 11.46 -0.73 -17.87
C TRP A 62 12.76 -1.38 -17.36
N GLU A 63 13.42 -2.19 -18.19
CA GLU A 63 14.71 -2.80 -17.84
C GLU A 63 15.83 -1.76 -17.75
N LYS A 64 15.88 -0.81 -18.69
CA LYS A 64 16.85 0.28 -18.66
C LYS A 64 16.62 1.16 -17.44
N LYS A 65 15.35 1.49 -17.18
CA LYS A 65 14.94 2.24 -16.00
C LYS A 65 15.31 1.52 -14.71
N LEU A 66 15.03 0.23 -14.61
CA LEU A 66 15.35 -0.57 -13.44
C LEU A 66 16.84 -0.59 -13.14
N ARG A 67 17.69 -0.77 -14.17
CA ARG A 67 19.15 -0.72 -13.99
C ARG A 67 19.61 0.61 -13.42
N ARG A 68 19.09 1.71 -13.93
CA ARG A 68 19.41 3.07 -13.45
C ARG A 68 18.95 3.28 -12.01
N LEU A 69 17.77 2.81 -11.65
CA LEU A 69 17.23 2.90 -10.30
C LEU A 69 18.03 2.05 -9.30
N MET A 70 18.46 0.85 -9.71
CA MET A 70 19.31 0.00 -8.86
C MET A 70 20.67 0.63 -8.63
N ALA A 71 21.30 1.25 -9.64
CA ALA A 71 22.54 2.00 -9.47
C ALA A 71 22.36 3.14 -8.46
N TYR A 72 21.27 3.91 -8.56
CA TYR A 72 20.96 4.94 -7.58
C TYR A 72 20.83 4.39 -6.16
N PHE A 73 20.10 3.27 -5.97
CA PHE A 73 19.92 2.67 -4.65
C PHE A 73 21.22 2.08 -4.06
N GLU A 74 22.13 1.65 -4.92
CA GLU A 74 23.42 1.14 -4.50
C GLU A 74 24.28 2.26 -3.86
N GLU A 75 24.21 3.48 -4.42
CA GLU A 75 24.91 4.66 -3.91
C GLU A 75 24.20 5.38 -2.76
N ASP A 76 22.94 5.02 -2.47
CA ASP A 76 22.16 5.67 -1.43
C ASP A 76 22.63 5.28 -0.02
N THR A 77 23.06 6.28 0.75
CA THR A 77 23.66 6.05 2.08
C THR A 77 22.67 5.69 3.17
N GLN A 78 21.36 5.93 2.96
CA GLN A 78 20.35 5.86 4.03
C GLN A 78 19.26 4.82 3.79
N LEU A 79 19.15 4.26 2.60
CA LEU A 79 18.05 3.40 2.19
C LEU A 79 18.02 2.08 2.96
N ARG A 80 16.90 1.81 3.64
CA ARG A 80 16.62 0.56 4.39
C ARG A 80 15.34 -0.15 3.95
N ASP A 81 14.44 0.55 3.25
CA ASP A 81 13.09 0.10 2.95
C ASP A 81 12.70 0.48 1.51
N ILE A 82 12.36 -0.50 0.70
CA ILE A 82 11.86 -0.29 -0.66
C ILE A 82 10.42 -0.76 -0.75
N LEU A 83 9.52 0.16 -1.14
CA LEU A 83 8.16 -0.16 -1.56
C LEU A 83 8.09 -0.21 -3.09
N ILE A 84 7.94 -1.39 -3.64
CA ILE A 84 7.72 -1.60 -5.08
C ILE A 84 6.23 -1.44 -5.35
N THR A 85 5.87 -0.47 -6.18
CA THR A 85 4.48 -0.19 -6.55
C THR A 85 4.45 0.58 -7.86
N GLY A 86 3.34 1.20 -8.17
CA GLY A 86 3.25 2.06 -9.36
C GLY A 86 2.65 1.42 -10.59
N GLY A 87 1.43 1.55 -10.65
CA GLY A 87 0.21 0.86 -10.75
C GLY A 87 0.03 -0.14 -9.60
N ASP A 88 0.06 -1.40 -9.89
CA ASP A 88 -0.05 -2.47 -8.91
C ASP A 88 1.12 -3.43 -9.09
N ALA A 89 1.90 -3.68 -8.04
CA ALA A 89 3.11 -4.49 -8.14
C ALA A 89 2.83 -5.93 -8.62
N LEU A 90 1.70 -6.51 -8.21
CA LEU A 90 1.34 -7.90 -8.56
C LEU A 90 0.65 -8.03 -9.93
N MET A 91 0.34 -6.91 -10.60
CA MET A 91 -0.16 -6.92 -11.99
C MET A 91 0.92 -7.32 -13.00
N SER A 92 2.18 -7.10 -12.68
CA SER A 92 3.29 -7.50 -13.55
C SER A 92 3.27 -9.02 -13.82
N GLN A 93 3.70 -9.42 -15.01
CA GLN A 93 3.88 -10.84 -15.29
C GLN A 93 4.87 -11.47 -14.29
N ASN A 94 4.72 -12.73 -13.97
CA ASN A 94 5.57 -13.45 -13.02
C ASN A 94 7.05 -13.28 -13.33
N LYS A 95 7.45 -13.49 -14.60
CA LYS A 95 8.84 -13.30 -15.05
C LYS A 95 9.34 -11.89 -14.80
N THR A 96 8.52 -10.88 -15.08
CA THR A 96 8.87 -9.47 -14.89
C THR A 96 9.04 -9.15 -13.41
N LEU A 97 8.10 -9.58 -12.57
CA LEU A 97 8.21 -9.39 -11.11
C LEU A 97 9.45 -10.09 -10.55
N GLY A 98 9.72 -11.32 -10.99
CA GLY A 98 10.94 -12.07 -10.62
C GLY A 98 12.20 -11.28 -10.98
N ASN A 99 12.27 -10.71 -12.18
CA ASN A 99 13.41 -9.90 -12.61
C ASN A 99 13.60 -8.63 -11.75
N ILE A 100 12.50 -7.98 -11.35
CA ILE A 100 12.56 -6.80 -10.47
C ILE A 100 13.09 -7.19 -9.09
N LEU A 101 12.54 -8.24 -8.49
CA LEU A 101 12.97 -8.74 -7.19
C LEU A 101 14.43 -9.19 -7.21
N ASP A 102 14.85 -9.88 -8.29
CA ASP A 102 16.23 -10.30 -8.47
C ASP A 102 17.19 -9.10 -8.63
N ALA A 103 16.78 -8.04 -9.33
CA ALA A 103 17.56 -6.82 -9.42
C ALA A 103 17.73 -6.13 -8.05
N VAL A 104 16.68 -6.09 -7.23
CA VAL A 104 16.73 -5.57 -5.85
C VAL A 104 17.67 -6.42 -4.99
N TYR A 105 17.59 -7.76 -5.11
CA TYR A 105 18.49 -8.67 -4.42
C TYR A 105 19.97 -8.42 -4.79
N ARG A 106 20.28 -8.38 -6.08
CA ARG A 106 21.65 -8.14 -6.55
C ARG A 106 22.19 -6.78 -6.11
N MET A 107 21.36 -5.75 -6.13
CA MET A 107 21.72 -4.43 -5.61
C MET A 107 22.09 -4.51 -4.13
N ALA A 108 21.24 -5.16 -3.32
CA ALA A 108 21.51 -5.31 -1.88
C ALA A 108 22.79 -6.11 -1.61
N VAL A 109 23.07 -7.17 -2.37
CA VAL A 109 24.32 -7.96 -2.29
C VAL A 109 25.53 -7.08 -2.58
N ARG A 110 25.51 -6.30 -3.70
CA ARG A 110 26.65 -5.42 -4.05
C ARG A 110 26.88 -4.36 -3.00
N LYS A 111 25.82 -3.74 -2.50
CA LYS A 111 25.91 -2.73 -1.43
C LYS A 111 26.51 -3.30 -0.15
N ARG A 112 26.08 -4.48 0.25
CA ARG A 112 26.61 -5.19 1.42
C ARG A 112 28.09 -5.54 1.24
N LYS A 113 28.46 -6.04 0.06
CA LYS A 113 29.86 -6.33 -0.26
C LYS A 113 30.73 -5.07 -0.18
N ALA A 114 30.29 -3.97 -0.77
CA ALA A 114 30.99 -2.69 -0.70
C ALA A 114 31.13 -2.18 0.75
N ASN A 115 30.15 -2.43 1.60
CA ASN A 115 30.22 -2.07 3.02
C ASN A 115 31.30 -2.84 3.81
N GLN A 116 31.69 -4.04 3.36
CA GLN A 116 32.77 -4.79 4.01
C GLN A 116 34.14 -4.08 3.87
N GLU A 117 34.30 -3.32 2.79
CA GLU A 117 35.52 -2.56 2.48
C GLU A 117 35.52 -1.14 3.07
N ARG A 118 34.36 -0.63 3.50
CA ARG A 118 34.22 0.71 4.07
C ARG A 118 34.63 0.74 5.56
N PRO A 119 35.30 1.81 5.99
CA PRO A 119 35.58 2.03 7.41
C PRO A 119 34.28 2.07 8.24
N GLU A 120 34.40 1.73 9.52
CA GLU A 120 33.29 1.91 10.46
C GLU A 120 32.94 3.39 10.56
N GLY A 121 31.66 3.72 10.48
CA GLY A 121 31.15 5.10 10.42
C GLY A 121 30.93 5.64 9.00
N GLU A 122 31.52 5.02 7.97
CA GLU A 122 31.27 5.36 6.55
C GLU A 122 30.39 4.33 5.83
N LYS A 123 29.95 3.31 6.54
CA LYS A 123 29.07 2.27 5.97
C LYS A 123 27.71 2.83 5.61
N TYR A 124 27.23 2.46 4.44
CA TYR A 124 25.88 2.80 4.00
C TYR A 124 24.85 1.91 4.67
N ALA A 125 23.66 2.43 4.87
CA ALA A 125 22.53 1.63 5.33
C ALA A 125 22.25 0.46 4.38
N GLU A 126 22.02 -0.71 4.90
CA GLU A 126 21.67 -1.91 4.15
C GLU A 126 20.17 -2.11 4.10
N LEU A 127 19.68 -2.73 3.04
CA LEU A 127 18.25 -2.99 2.85
C LEU A 127 17.77 -4.01 3.89
N GLN A 128 16.71 -3.67 4.62
CA GLN A 128 16.12 -4.49 5.69
C GLN A 128 14.69 -4.92 5.37
N ARG A 129 14.01 -4.14 4.53
CA ARG A 129 12.59 -4.33 4.21
C ARG A 129 12.32 -4.21 2.72
N VAL A 130 11.52 -5.15 2.20
CA VAL A 130 10.96 -5.07 0.86
C VAL A 130 9.44 -5.19 0.95
N ARG A 131 8.75 -4.24 0.35
CA ARG A 131 7.28 -4.20 0.30
C ARG A 131 6.79 -4.20 -1.14
N LEU A 132 5.68 -4.88 -1.37
CA LEU A 132 4.94 -4.85 -2.64
C LEU A 132 3.59 -4.19 -2.41
N GLY A 133 3.36 -3.04 -3.01
CA GLY A 133 2.09 -2.33 -2.94
C GLY A 133 1.11 -2.90 -3.97
N SER A 134 0.03 -3.52 -3.51
CA SER A 134 -0.94 -4.16 -4.41
C SER A 134 -2.34 -4.16 -3.82
N ARG A 135 -3.32 -3.74 -4.62
CA ARG A 135 -4.73 -3.94 -4.32
C ARG A 135 -5.30 -5.20 -5.00
N LEU A 136 -4.49 -5.90 -5.76
CA LEU A 136 -4.90 -7.08 -6.52
C LEU A 136 -5.55 -8.18 -5.66
N PRO A 137 -5.15 -8.45 -4.40
CA PRO A 137 -5.86 -9.40 -3.55
C PRO A 137 -7.35 -9.07 -3.35
N ALA A 138 -7.75 -7.80 -3.48
CA ALA A 138 -9.12 -7.36 -3.32
C ALA A 138 -9.94 -7.42 -4.60
N TYR A 139 -9.35 -7.13 -5.78
CA TYR A 139 -10.13 -6.99 -7.02
C TYR A 139 -9.85 -8.07 -8.08
N LEU A 140 -8.73 -8.79 -7.99
CA LEU A 140 -8.39 -9.86 -8.92
C LEU A 140 -7.58 -10.98 -8.20
N PRO A 141 -8.12 -11.58 -7.13
CA PRO A 141 -7.40 -12.55 -6.31
C PRO A 141 -6.91 -13.78 -7.09
N MET A 142 -7.58 -14.16 -8.19
CA MET A 142 -7.20 -15.28 -9.03
C MET A 142 -5.83 -15.10 -9.69
N ARG A 143 -5.30 -13.88 -9.75
CA ARG A 143 -3.93 -13.61 -10.22
C ARG A 143 -2.87 -14.15 -9.24
N ILE A 144 -3.25 -14.41 -7.98
CA ILE A 144 -2.37 -15.01 -6.97
C ILE A 144 -2.30 -16.53 -7.22
N ASN A 145 -1.61 -16.89 -8.29
CA ASN A 145 -1.38 -18.26 -8.69
C ASN A 145 -0.09 -18.82 -8.08
N ASP A 146 0.09 -20.14 -8.18
CA ASP A 146 1.22 -20.84 -7.57
C ASP A 146 2.57 -20.36 -8.11
N GLY A 147 2.67 -20.01 -9.39
CA GLY A 147 3.89 -19.45 -9.97
C GLY A 147 4.27 -18.09 -9.39
N LEU A 148 3.29 -17.24 -9.04
CA LEU A 148 3.55 -15.99 -8.32
C LEU A 148 4.04 -16.28 -6.88
N VAL A 149 3.35 -17.18 -6.21
CA VAL A 149 3.68 -17.60 -4.83
C VAL A 149 5.09 -18.14 -4.74
N GLU A 150 5.50 -18.95 -5.71
CA GLU A 150 6.85 -19.53 -5.77
C GLU A 150 7.92 -18.44 -5.93
N ILE A 151 7.76 -17.50 -6.83
CA ILE A 151 8.67 -16.37 -7.01
C ILE A 151 8.84 -15.57 -5.71
N LEU A 152 7.76 -15.34 -4.99
CA LEU A 152 7.78 -14.62 -3.71
C LEU A 152 8.51 -15.42 -2.62
N ARG A 153 8.31 -16.74 -2.58
CA ARG A 153 8.99 -17.64 -1.64
C ARG A 153 10.49 -17.69 -1.91
N GLU A 154 10.88 -17.97 -3.14
CA GLU A 154 12.30 -18.02 -3.56
C GLU A 154 13.02 -16.70 -3.27
N PHE A 155 12.38 -15.58 -3.59
CA PHE A 155 12.95 -14.26 -3.26
C PHE A 155 13.16 -14.09 -1.77
N LYS A 156 12.14 -14.40 -0.94
CA LYS A 156 12.24 -14.28 0.51
C LYS A 156 13.37 -15.16 1.05
N GLU A 157 13.44 -16.42 0.63
CA GLU A 157 14.46 -17.35 1.09
C GLU A 157 15.88 -16.82 0.83
N LYS A 158 16.17 -16.44 -0.42
CA LYS A 158 17.49 -15.92 -0.78
C LYS A 158 17.80 -14.56 -0.13
N ALA A 159 16.80 -13.67 -0.06
CA ALA A 159 17.02 -12.33 0.47
C ALA A 159 17.18 -12.32 2.00
N SER A 160 16.59 -13.27 2.70
CA SER A 160 16.79 -13.43 4.15
C SER A 160 18.25 -13.74 4.50
N THR A 161 19.00 -14.44 3.63
CA THR A 161 20.41 -14.78 3.87
C THR A 161 21.34 -13.56 3.86
N ILE A 162 20.90 -12.45 3.29
CA ILE A 162 21.68 -11.21 3.20
C ILE A 162 21.17 -10.10 4.13
N GLY A 163 20.35 -10.42 5.14
CA GLY A 163 19.92 -9.48 6.17
C GLY A 163 18.64 -8.71 5.84
N ILE A 164 17.91 -9.07 4.79
CA ILE A 164 16.55 -8.55 4.59
C ILE A 164 15.60 -9.38 5.45
N HIS A 165 14.94 -8.73 6.41
CA HIS A 165 14.15 -9.43 7.43
C HIS A 165 12.63 -9.26 7.28
N GLN A 166 12.19 -8.24 6.53
CA GLN A 166 10.79 -7.91 6.41
C GLN A 166 10.33 -7.93 4.95
N PHE A 167 9.36 -8.81 4.67
CA PHE A 167 8.74 -9.00 3.36
C PHE A 167 7.23 -8.78 3.52
N ILE A 168 6.71 -7.72 2.90
CA ILE A 168 5.35 -7.26 3.18
C ILE A 168 4.57 -7.04 1.88
N ILE A 169 3.39 -7.63 1.78
CA ILE A 169 2.37 -7.24 0.80
C ILE A 169 1.50 -6.16 1.44
N GLN A 170 1.62 -4.95 0.93
CA GLN A 170 0.87 -3.81 1.40
C GLN A 170 -0.40 -3.66 0.55
N THR A 171 -1.55 -4.05 1.12
CA THR A 171 -2.82 -4.10 0.40
C THR A 171 -3.80 -3.01 0.82
N HIS A 172 -4.91 -2.90 0.09
CA HIS A 172 -5.91 -1.84 0.26
C HIS A 172 -7.34 -2.39 0.12
N PHE A 173 -7.74 -3.27 1.03
CA PHE A 173 -9.15 -3.63 1.17
C PHE A 173 -9.93 -2.44 1.74
N GLN A 174 -11.05 -2.10 1.11
CA GLN A 174 -11.89 -0.96 1.47
C GLN A 174 -13.19 -1.40 2.17
N THR A 175 -13.62 -2.62 1.92
CA THR A 175 -14.90 -3.14 2.39
C THR A 175 -14.81 -4.63 2.72
N PRO A 176 -15.56 -5.12 3.74
CA PRO A 176 -15.66 -6.56 4.00
C PRO A 176 -16.15 -7.36 2.78
N LEU A 177 -16.91 -6.74 1.88
CA LEU A 177 -17.44 -7.38 0.66
C LEU A 177 -16.34 -7.75 -0.35
N GLU A 178 -15.17 -7.13 -0.28
CA GLU A 178 -14.01 -7.48 -1.10
C GLU A 178 -13.31 -8.75 -0.60
N VAL A 179 -13.61 -9.19 0.63
CA VAL A 179 -13.03 -10.40 1.20
C VAL A 179 -13.86 -11.61 0.77
N THR A 180 -13.79 -11.93 -0.52
CA THR A 180 -14.42 -13.11 -1.11
C THR A 180 -13.67 -14.39 -0.72
N PRO A 181 -14.24 -15.60 -0.95
CA PRO A 181 -13.51 -16.86 -0.77
C PRO A 181 -12.18 -16.90 -1.54
N GLU A 182 -12.16 -16.38 -2.78
CA GLU A 182 -10.96 -16.30 -3.62
C GLU A 182 -9.93 -15.31 -3.05
N ALA A 183 -10.38 -14.18 -2.52
CA ALA A 183 -9.50 -13.23 -1.84
C ALA A 183 -8.90 -13.84 -0.57
N ALA A 184 -9.69 -14.55 0.22
CA ALA A 184 -9.22 -15.26 1.40
C ALA A 184 -8.20 -16.36 1.04
N GLU A 185 -8.42 -17.09 -0.05
CA GLU A 185 -7.47 -18.08 -0.56
C GLU A 185 -6.17 -17.41 -1.03
N GLY A 186 -6.24 -16.32 -1.79
CA GLY A 186 -5.09 -15.54 -2.21
C GLY A 186 -4.26 -15.04 -1.02
N ILE A 187 -4.92 -14.54 0.02
CA ILE A 187 -4.28 -14.11 1.27
C ILE A 187 -3.53 -15.30 1.92
N ARG A 188 -4.18 -16.47 2.06
CA ARG A 188 -3.54 -17.67 2.63
C ARG A 188 -2.31 -18.09 1.85
N LYS A 189 -2.36 -18.07 0.51
CA LYS A 189 -1.23 -18.38 -0.36
C LYS A 189 -0.05 -17.42 -0.14
N LEU A 190 -0.30 -16.13 -0.05
CA LEU A 190 0.73 -15.12 0.20
C LEU A 190 1.37 -15.29 1.59
N LEU A 191 0.56 -15.55 2.62
CA LEU A 191 1.05 -15.86 3.96
C LEU A 191 1.89 -17.14 3.98
N ALA A 192 1.47 -18.19 3.25
CA ALA A 192 2.21 -19.44 3.12
C ALA A 192 3.54 -19.28 2.38
N ALA A 193 3.68 -18.26 1.52
CA ALA A 193 4.97 -17.86 0.94
C ALA A 193 5.88 -17.16 1.98
N GLY A 194 5.38 -16.94 3.18
CA GLY A 194 6.11 -16.32 4.29
C GLY A 194 6.16 -14.79 4.25
N TRP A 195 5.32 -14.16 3.44
CA TRP A 195 5.16 -12.71 3.42
C TRP A 195 4.12 -12.27 4.45
N LEU A 196 4.40 -11.18 5.13
CA LEU A 196 3.39 -10.49 5.93
C LEU A 196 2.43 -9.75 5.01
N ILE A 197 1.20 -9.58 5.45
CA ILE A 197 0.23 -8.77 4.72
C ILE A 197 -0.28 -7.68 5.64
N ASP A 198 -0.15 -6.43 5.20
CA ASP A 198 -0.77 -5.30 5.88
C ASP A 198 -1.87 -4.67 5.01
N ASN A 199 -2.88 -4.11 5.65
CA ASN A 199 -3.94 -3.38 5.00
C ASN A 199 -3.87 -1.90 5.32
N GLN A 200 -3.85 -1.08 4.28
CA GLN A 200 -4.00 0.37 4.37
C GLN A 200 -5.40 0.75 3.88
N LEU A 201 -6.30 1.02 4.79
CA LEU A 201 -7.65 1.48 4.47
C LEU A 201 -7.60 2.93 3.96
N VAL A 202 -8.18 3.17 2.80
CA VAL A 202 -8.52 4.54 2.38
C VAL A 202 -9.93 4.84 2.86
N TYR A 203 -10.06 5.78 3.79
CA TYR A 203 -11.31 6.12 4.43
C TYR A 203 -12.14 7.04 3.54
N ASN A 204 -12.95 6.43 2.70
CA ASN A 204 -13.83 7.09 1.74
C ASN A 204 -15.29 7.06 2.21
N VAL A 205 -16.18 7.76 1.49
CA VAL A 205 -17.60 7.84 1.82
C VAL A 205 -18.23 6.45 1.93
N ALA A 206 -17.91 5.53 1.03
CA ALA A 206 -18.46 4.17 1.06
C ALA A 206 -17.98 3.35 2.27
N ALA A 207 -16.71 3.52 2.68
CA ALA A 207 -16.13 2.85 3.83
C ALA A 207 -16.50 3.51 5.18
N SER A 208 -17.16 4.66 5.17
CA SER A 208 -17.46 5.45 6.37
C SER A 208 -18.78 5.08 7.07
N ARG A 209 -19.45 4.03 6.64
CA ARG A 209 -20.67 3.54 7.29
C ARG A 209 -20.33 2.97 8.66
N ARG A 210 -21.24 3.17 9.63
CA ARG A 210 -21.06 2.67 11.01
C ARG A 210 -20.79 1.18 11.06
N GLY A 211 -19.80 0.81 11.85
CA GLY A 211 -19.38 -0.58 12.05
C GLY A 211 -18.71 -1.23 10.83
N HIS A 212 -18.63 -0.52 9.71
CA HIS A 212 -18.06 -1.05 8.46
C HIS A 212 -16.56 -1.32 8.59
N THR A 213 -15.83 -0.34 9.10
CA THR A 213 -14.38 -0.44 9.34
C THR A 213 -14.08 -1.51 10.40
N THR A 214 -14.86 -1.56 11.47
CA THR A 214 -14.73 -2.60 12.50
C THR A 214 -14.90 -3.99 11.89
N ARG A 215 -15.95 -4.19 11.10
CA ARG A 215 -16.19 -5.48 10.44
C ARG A 215 -15.07 -5.86 9.48
N LEU A 216 -14.58 -4.90 8.68
CA LEU A 216 -13.45 -5.14 7.78
C LEU A 216 -12.21 -5.59 8.56
N ARG A 217 -11.86 -4.90 9.64
CA ARG A 217 -10.72 -5.26 10.49
C ARG A 217 -10.87 -6.66 11.10
N GLN A 218 -12.05 -7.00 11.61
CA GLN A 218 -12.31 -8.33 12.15
C GLN A 218 -12.08 -9.43 11.12
N VAL A 219 -12.62 -9.26 9.90
CA VAL A 219 -12.49 -10.26 8.84
C VAL A 219 -11.04 -10.37 8.37
N LEU A 220 -10.34 -9.25 8.18
CA LEU A 220 -8.94 -9.25 7.77
C LEU A 220 -8.02 -9.85 8.84
N ASN A 221 -8.24 -9.52 10.12
CA ASN A 221 -7.45 -10.09 11.22
C ASN A 221 -7.64 -11.60 11.34
N GLN A 222 -8.87 -12.12 11.12
CA GLN A 222 -9.14 -13.56 11.09
C GLN A 222 -8.35 -14.29 10.00
N LEU A 223 -7.99 -13.59 8.93
CA LEU A 223 -7.16 -14.12 7.84
C LEU A 223 -5.65 -13.90 8.05
N GLY A 224 -5.25 -13.27 9.15
CA GLY A 224 -3.83 -12.97 9.43
C GLY A 224 -3.31 -11.68 8.77
N VAL A 225 -4.20 -10.81 8.29
CA VAL A 225 -3.84 -9.51 7.73
C VAL A 225 -3.77 -8.46 8.83
N VAL A 226 -2.67 -7.73 8.91
CA VAL A 226 -2.48 -6.63 9.87
C VAL A 226 -3.16 -5.37 9.35
N CYS A 227 -4.10 -4.81 10.10
CA CYS A 227 -4.71 -3.52 9.78
C CYS A 227 -3.77 -2.40 10.22
N TYR A 228 -2.93 -1.94 9.29
CA TYR A 228 -1.79 -1.08 9.59
C TYR A 228 -2.14 0.41 9.64
N TYR A 229 -2.82 0.94 8.63
CA TYR A 229 -3.04 2.37 8.50
C TYR A 229 -4.42 2.71 7.93
N THR A 230 -4.95 3.87 8.34
CA THR A 230 -6.16 4.44 7.74
C THR A 230 -5.84 5.81 7.16
N PHE A 231 -5.94 5.93 5.84
CA PHE A 231 -5.80 7.20 5.16
C PHE A 231 -7.12 7.97 5.19
N SER A 232 -7.11 9.13 5.81
CA SER A 232 -8.19 10.12 5.71
C SER A 232 -7.84 11.18 4.66
N VAL A 233 -8.60 12.26 4.58
CA VAL A 233 -8.40 13.36 3.61
C VAL A 233 -6.94 13.77 3.51
N LYS A 234 -6.43 13.83 2.28
CA LYS A 234 -5.04 14.16 1.97
C LYS A 234 -4.79 15.59 1.48
N GLY A 235 -5.82 16.40 1.37
CA GLY A 235 -5.70 17.79 0.93
C GLY A 235 -5.53 17.97 -0.58
N PHE A 236 -5.87 16.96 -1.38
CA PHE A 236 -5.95 17.09 -2.84
C PHE A 236 -7.38 17.45 -3.22
N GLU A 237 -7.57 18.60 -3.85
CA GLU A 237 -8.88 19.07 -4.28
C GLU A 237 -9.57 18.07 -5.20
N GLU A 238 -8.80 17.44 -6.06
CA GLU A 238 -9.27 16.48 -7.07
C GLU A 238 -9.94 15.25 -6.48
N ASN A 239 -9.49 14.81 -5.31
CA ASN A 239 -10.01 13.62 -4.63
C ASN A 239 -10.91 13.97 -3.44
N ASN A 240 -11.19 15.25 -3.23
CA ASN A 240 -11.89 15.71 -2.03
C ASN A 240 -13.26 15.04 -1.86
N ALA A 241 -14.02 14.91 -2.94
CA ALA A 241 -15.35 14.30 -2.92
C ALA A 241 -15.34 12.78 -2.59
N VAL A 242 -14.21 12.11 -2.74
CA VAL A 242 -14.07 10.67 -2.47
C VAL A 242 -13.79 10.40 -1.00
N PHE A 243 -13.05 11.28 -0.34
CA PHE A 243 -12.64 11.11 1.05
C PHE A 243 -13.73 11.58 2.03
N THR A 244 -13.84 10.85 3.12
CA THR A 244 -14.68 11.26 4.24
C THR A 244 -13.97 12.32 5.08
N PRO A 245 -14.68 13.32 5.62
CA PRO A 245 -14.12 14.32 6.54
C PRO A 245 -13.40 13.68 7.73
N ASN A 246 -12.33 14.31 8.19
CA ASN A 246 -11.55 13.83 9.34
C ASN A 246 -12.39 13.65 10.61
N SER A 247 -13.39 14.51 10.82
CA SER A 247 -14.33 14.40 11.94
C SER A 247 -15.06 13.06 11.96
N ARG A 248 -15.48 12.55 10.78
CA ARG A 248 -16.12 11.23 10.69
C ARG A 248 -15.12 10.09 10.97
N SER A 249 -13.87 10.24 10.55
CA SER A 249 -12.82 9.26 10.87
C SER A 249 -12.58 9.18 12.39
N VAL A 250 -12.54 10.31 13.08
CA VAL A 250 -12.43 10.35 14.55
C VAL A 250 -13.65 9.70 15.21
N GLN A 251 -14.86 10.01 14.71
CA GLN A 251 -16.10 9.40 15.19
C GLN A 251 -16.08 7.88 15.06
N GLU A 252 -15.67 7.33 13.91
CA GLU A 252 -15.56 5.88 13.69
C GLU A 252 -14.60 5.22 14.68
N GLN A 253 -13.45 5.85 14.97
CA GLN A 253 -12.51 5.34 15.96
C GLN A 253 -13.11 5.22 17.37
N TRP A 254 -14.02 6.12 17.73
CA TRP A 254 -14.75 6.02 19.00
C TRP A 254 -15.82 4.95 18.96
N GLU A 255 -16.55 4.83 17.87
CA GLU A 255 -17.58 3.80 17.67
C GLU A 255 -16.98 2.40 17.72
N GLU A 256 -15.82 2.18 17.09
CA GLU A 256 -15.10 0.90 17.11
C GLU A 256 -14.81 0.39 18.53
N LYS A 257 -14.44 1.29 19.44
CA LYS A 257 -14.14 0.93 20.83
C LYS A 257 -15.37 0.42 21.59
N ARG A 258 -16.56 0.72 21.11
CA ARG A 258 -17.83 0.36 21.70
C ARG A 258 -18.60 -0.68 20.88
N PHE A 259 -18.07 -1.09 19.74
CA PHE A 259 -18.74 -2.08 18.90
C PHE A 259 -19.02 -3.37 19.66
N GLY A 260 -20.28 -3.83 19.62
CA GLY A 260 -20.75 -4.98 20.38
C GLY A 260 -21.00 -4.73 21.88
N LYS A 261 -20.72 -3.51 22.38
CA LYS A 261 -21.01 -3.11 23.77
C LYS A 261 -22.25 -2.20 23.89
N LEU A 262 -22.75 -1.70 22.77
CA LEU A 262 -23.97 -0.89 22.72
C LEU A 262 -25.19 -1.83 22.58
N THR A 263 -26.21 -1.55 23.36
CA THR A 263 -27.52 -2.17 23.15
C THR A 263 -28.18 -1.63 21.88
N LYS A 264 -29.25 -2.27 21.41
CA LYS A 264 -30.05 -1.75 20.29
C LYS A 264 -30.65 -0.38 20.61
N GLU A 265 -31.05 -0.17 21.84
CA GLU A 265 -31.60 1.08 22.35
C GLU A 265 -30.52 2.17 22.38
N ASP A 266 -29.33 1.88 22.90
CA ASP A 266 -28.19 2.82 22.87
C ASP A 266 -27.84 3.23 21.44
N ALA A 267 -27.81 2.29 20.49
CA ALA A 267 -27.53 2.56 19.10
C ALA A 267 -28.58 3.46 18.45
N HIS A 268 -29.87 3.25 18.79
CA HIS A 268 -30.98 4.08 18.35
C HIS A 268 -30.86 5.49 18.93
N ASN A 269 -30.68 5.61 20.25
CA ASN A 269 -30.54 6.88 20.95
C ASN A 269 -29.35 7.69 20.45
N LEU A 270 -28.21 7.03 20.20
CA LEU A 270 -27.04 7.66 19.61
C LEU A 270 -27.33 8.16 18.19
N SER A 271 -28.08 7.41 17.41
CA SER A 271 -28.48 7.80 16.05
C SER A 271 -29.35 9.06 16.04
N VAL A 272 -30.34 9.12 16.95
CA VAL A 272 -31.20 10.29 17.11
C VAL A 272 -30.41 11.51 17.55
N LEU A 273 -29.55 11.36 18.55
CA LEU A 273 -28.68 12.42 19.04
C LEU A 273 -27.77 12.99 17.97
N LEU A 274 -27.16 12.15 17.15
CA LEU A 274 -26.26 12.59 16.07
C LEU A 274 -26.96 13.36 14.96
N GLY A 275 -28.27 13.12 14.75
CA GLY A 275 -29.08 13.87 13.79
C GLY A 275 -29.41 15.30 14.23
N THR A 276 -29.20 15.65 15.50
CA THR A 276 -29.68 16.91 16.11
C THR A 276 -28.60 17.85 16.64
N VAL A 277 -27.31 17.47 16.55
CA VAL A 277 -26.22 18.25 17.19
C VAL A 277 -25.25 18.86 16.19
N HIS A 278 -24.79 20.09 16.52
CA HIS A 278 -23.76 20.78 15.75
C HIS A 278 -22.34 20.21 15.94
N ASP A 279 -22.06 19.57 17.07
CA ASP A 279 -20.78 18.88 17.34
C ASP A 279 -21.02 17.39 17.65
N PRO A 280 -21.05 16.54 16.61
CA PRO A 280 -21.22 15.09 16.80
C PRO A 280 -20.11 14.44 17.64
N ALA A 281 -18.88 14.95 17.56
CA ALA A 281 -17.76 14.38 18.30
C ALA A 281 -17.87 14.64 19.81
N ALA A 282 -18.31 15.82 20.22
CA ALA A 282 -18.58 16.14 21.62
C ALA A 282 -19.78 15.33 22.16
N CYS A 283 -20.82 15.16 21.36
CA CYS A 283 -21.98 14.36 21.70
C CYS A 283 -21.60 12.89 21.94
N ILE A 284 -20.84 12.28 21.04
CA ILE A 284 -20.35 10.90 21.18
C ILE A 284 -19.49 10.75 22.42
N ARG A 285 -18.58 11.71 22.67
CA ARG A 285 -17.75 11.67 23.89
C ARG A 285 -18.56 11.66 25.16
N ARG A 286 -19.66 12.44 25.22
CA ARG A 286 -20.58 12.42 26.37
C ARG A 286 -21.34 11.11 26.52
N PHE A 287 -21.83 10.58 25.40
CA PHE A 287 -22.58 9.32 25.39
C PHE A 287 -21.71 8.13 25.79
N LEU A 288 -20.41 8.14 25.49
CA LEU A 288 -19.48 7.06 25.77
C LEU A 288 -18.83 7.13 27.17
N LYS A 289 -19.02 8.22 27.91
CA LYS A 289 -18.64 8.33 29.33
C LYS A 289 -19.66 7.66 30.20
#